data_d707097dfe7df461b8ac8cfaf8b4d257
#
_entry.id   d707097dfe7df461b8ac8cfaf8b4d257
#
_cell.length_a   1.000
_cell.length_b   1.000
_cell.length_c   1.000
_cell.angle_alpha   90.00
_cell.angle_beta   90.00
_cell.angle_gamma   90.00
#
_symmetry.space_group_name_H-M   'P 1'
#
loop_
_entity.id
_entity.type
_entity.pdbx_description
1 polymer ?
#
loop_
_entity_poly.entity_id
_entity_poly.type
_entity_poly.pdbx_seq_one_letter_code
_entity_poly.pdbx_strand_id
1 'polypeptide(L)'
;MATIKALEKNQVNESAKKVYESFEKQTGSVPEWVKVMAHQPEILKEFTELFRIIMGQGEVEGYLKWKIAYVISENLKCEFCVSVTMSMLKKLGASDDLLSNIKKIQNLPENEKIILELVKDITSDGYLDKPEILNKLKKELTEAQMVEIVSVIGLFNYINRFNNTFVILPV
;
A
#
# COMPACT_ATOMS: atom_id res chain seq x y z
N MET A 1 18.83 6.92 6.73
CA MET A 1 19.22 5.51 6.92
C MET A 1 18.25 4.84 7.86
N ALA A 2 17.82 3.62 7.55
CA ALA A 2 16.99 2.83 8.43
C ALA A 2 17.60 2.66 9.83
N THR A 3 16.75 2.51 10.85
CA THR A 3 17.18 2.33 12.25
C THR A 3 17.84 0.97 12.51
N ILE A 4 17.64 -0.01 11.62
CA ILE A 4 18.34 -1.30 11.63
C ILE A 4 19.03 -1.50 10.29
N LYS A 5 20.10 -2.32 10.30
CA LYS A 5 20.93 -2.54 9.13
C LYS A 5 20.13 -3.15 7.98
N ALA A 6 20.18 -2.54 6.81
CA ALA A 6 19.73 -3.15 5.58
C ALA A 6 20.71 -4.28 5.17
N LEU A 7 20.19 -5.48 4.94
CA LEU A 7 21.02 -6.64 4.55
C LEU A 7 21.31 -6.63 3.05
N GLU A 8 22.57 -6.88 2.68
CA GLU A 8 22.94 -7.04 1.29
C GLU A 8 22.74 -8.50 0.82
N LYS A 9 22.69 -8.71 -0.50
CA LYS A 9 22.36 -10.02 -1.12
C LYS A 9 23.24 -11.18 -0.63
N ASN A 10 24.49 -10.91 -0.27
CA ASN A 10 25.42 -11.91 0.27
C ASN A 10 25.22 -12.22 1.77
N GLN A 11 24.32 -11.50 2.44
CA GLN A 11 24.02 -11.64 3.86
C GLN A 11 22.69 -12.34 4.14
N VAL A 12 21.94 -12.68 3.10
CA VAL A 12 20.60 -13.26 3.22
C VAL A 12 20.59 -14.73 2.77
N ASN A 13 19.59 -15.49 3.24
CA ASN A 13 19.38 -16.87 2.84
C ASN A 13 18.75 -16.99 1.43
N GLU A 14 18.61 -18.21 0.93
CA GLU A 14 18.07 -18.48 -0.42
C GLU A 14 16.61 -18.01 -0.59
N SER A 15 15.80 -18.02 0.47
CA SER A 15 14.41 -17.54 0.42
C SER A 15 14.38 -16.04 0.11
N ALA A 16 15.13 -15.23 0.86
CA ALA A 16 15.22 -13.79 0.65
C ALA A 16 15.95 -13.43 -0.65
N LYS A 17 16.97 -14.21 -1.08
CA LYS A 17 17.66 -13.98 -2.37
C LYS A 17 16.70 -14.02 -3.54
N LYS A 18 15.77 -14.98 -3.57
CA LYS A 18 14.74 -15.06 -4.63
C LYS A 18 13.88 -13.80 -4.69
N VAL A 19 13.52 -13.24 -3.54
CA VAL A 19 12.78 -11.98 -3.47
C VAL A 19 13.63 -10.83 -4.01
N TYR A 20 14.92 -10.74 -3.63
CA TYR A 20 15.85 -9.73 -4.15
C TYR A 20 15.96 -9.79 -5.66
N GLU A 21 16.15 -10.99 -6.23
CA GLU A 21 16.24 -11.18 -7.68
C GLU A 21 14.97 -10.76 -8.42
N SER A 22 13.81 -11.00 -7.80
CA SER A 22 12.53 -10.53 -8.35
C SER A 22 12.48 -8.99 -8.41
N PHE A 23 12.89 -8.30 -7.34
CA PHE A 23 12.94 -6.84 -7.33
C PHE A 23 13.98 -6.28 -8.30
N GLU A 24 15.20 -6.83 -8.32
CA GLU A 24 16.26 -6.44 -9.27
C GLU A 24 15.76 -6.53 -10.72
N LYS A 25 15.05 -7.61 -11.05
CA LYS A 25 14.50 -7.83 -12.40
C LYS A 25 13.37 -6.84 -12.74
N GLN A 26 12.52 -6.49 -11.78
CA GLN A 26 11.34 -5.65 -12.03
C GLN A 26 11.63 -4.15 -11.96
N THR A 27 12.50 -3.73 -11.04
CA THR A 27 12.73 -2.31 -10.71
C THR A 27 14.19 -1.88 -10.84
N GLY A 28 15.09 -2.80 -11.15
CA GLY A 28 16.53 -2.53 -11.28
C GLY A 28 17.30 -2.49 -9.96
N SER A 29 16.61 -2.51 -8.81
CA SER A 29 17.24 -2.45 -7.49
C SER A 29 16.36 -3.08 -6.42
N VAL A 30 16.96 -3.41 -5.27
CA VAL A 30 16.24 -3.92 -4.10
C VAL A 30 15.93 -2.76 -3.16
N PRO A 31 14.65 -2.45 -2.90
CA PRO A 31 14.26 -1.37 -1.99
C PRO A 31 14.76 -1.60 -0.56
N GLU A 32 15.02 -0.51 0.18
CA GLU A 32 15.57 -0.59 1.54
C GLU A 32 14.65 -1.37 2.49
N TRP A 33 13.31 -1.22 2.38
CA TRP A 33 12.38 -1.98 3.21
C TRP A 33 12.47 -3.50 3.02
N VAL A 34 12.77 -3.95 1.80
CA VAL A 34 13.00 -5.38 1.48
C VAL A 34 14.25 -5.85 2.20
N LYS A 35 15.33 -5.05 2.15
CA LYS A 35 16.62 -5.36 2.81
C LYS A 35 16.47 -5.37 4.33
N VAL A 36 15.65 -4.53 4.90
CA VAL A 36 15.32 -4.50 6.32
C VAL A 36 14.46 -5.68 6.72
N MET A 37 13.40 -5.99 5.96
CA MET A 37 12.50 -7.11 6.24
C MET A 37 13.21 -8.48 6.08
N ALA A 38 14.30 -8.54 5.31
CA ALA A 38 15.08 -9.75 5.08
C ALA A 38 15.73 -10.35 6.34
N HIS A 39 15.76 -9.62 7.47
CA HIS A 39 16.08 -10.20 8.78
C HIS A 39 15.09 -11.30 9.19
N GLN A 40 13.88 -11.30 8.60
CA GLN A 40 12.87 -12.36 8.75
C GLN A 40 12.47 -12.86 7.36
N PRO A 41 13.25 -13.74 6.74
CA PRO A 41 13.12 -14.11 5.33
C PRO A 41 11.76 -14.71 4.98
N GLU A 42 11.16 -15.47 5.90
CA GLU A 42 9.83 -16.06 5.66
C GLU A 42 8.73 -14.98 5.71
N ILE A 43 8.84 -13.99 6.62
CA ILE A 43 7.91 -12.84 6.63
C ILE A 43 8.06 -12.06 5.32
N LEU A 44 9.28 -11.79 4.87
CA LEU A 44 9.52 -11.10 3.61
C LEU A 44 8.90 -11.84 2.42
N LYS A 45 9.13 -13.13 2.33
CA LYS A 45 8.59 -13.97 1.25
C LYS A 45 7.06 -13.94 1.22
N GLU A 46 6.42 -14.24 2.34
CA GLU A 46 4.96 -14.32 2.41
C GLU A 46 4.30 -12.94 2.27
N PHE A 47 4.93 -11.88 2.80
CA PHE A 47 4.45 -10.51 2.61
C PHE A 47 4.52 -10.08 1.14
N THR A 48 5.61 -10.36 0.43
CA THR A 48 5.73 -10.00 -0.99
C THR A 48 4.75 -10.78 -1.87
N GLU A 49 4.48 -12.04 -1.53
CA GLU A 49 3.46 -12.83 -2.22
C GLU A 49 2.04 -12.30 -1.94
N LEU A 50 1.73 -11.99 -0.68
CA LEU A 50 0.45 -11.38 -0.31
C LEU A 50 0.25 -10.03 -1.02
N PHE A 51 1.31 -9.20 -1.09
CA PHE A 51 1.29 -7.94 -1.81
C PHE A 51 0.97 -8.16 -3.30
N ARG A 52 1.62 -9.15 -3.93
CA ARG A 52 1.39 -9.49 -5.34
C ARG A 52 -0.06 -9.93 -5.59
N ILE A 53 -0.64 -10.70 -4.68
CA ILE A 53 -2.02 -11.17 -4.79
C ILE A 53 -2.98 -10.00 -4.63
N ILE A 54 -2.87 -9.23 -3.55
CA ILE A 54 -3.81 -8.13 -3.24
C ILE A 54 -3.74 -7.02 -4.28
N MET A 55 -2.53 -6.62 -4.71
CA MET A 55 -2.34 -5.52 -5.66
C MET A 55 -2.41 -5.96 -7.13
N GLY A 56 -2.48 -7.27 -7.38
CA GLY A 56 -2.65 -7.85 -8.71
C GLY A 56 -4.07 -7.70 -9.26
N GLN A 57 -4.34 -8.43 -10.33
CA GLN A 57 -5.68 -8.47 -10.93
C GLN A 57 -6.68 -9.09 -9.95
N GLY A 58 -7.84 -8.47 -9.79
CA GLY A 58 -8.92 -8.90 -8.91
C GLY A 58 -10.25 -8.24 -9.28
N GLU A 59 -11.16 -8.16 -8.31
CA GLU A 59 -12.50 -7.56 -8.46
C GLU A 59 -12.46 -6.02 -8.41
N VAL A 60 -11.40 -5.44 -7.85
CA VAL A 60 -11.19 -4.01 -7.74
C VAL A 60 -10.12 -3.56 -8.74
N GLU A 61 -10.42 -2.49 -9.48
CA GLU A 61 -9.48 -1.93 -10.42
C GLU A 61 -8.16 -1.52 -9.76
N GLY A 62 -7.03 -1.84 -10.40
CA GLY A 62 -5.71 -1.52 -9.89
C GLY A 62 -5.52 -0.03 -9.60
N TYR A 63 -6.14 0.84 -10.41
CA TYR A 63 -6.08 2.29 -10.18
C TYR A 63 -6.73 2.71 -8.86
N LEU A 64 -7.89 2.13 -8.52
CA LEU A 64 -8.54 2.39 -7.22
C LEU A 64 -7.71 1.83 -6.07
N LYS A 65 -7.11 0.65 -6.21
CA LYS A 65 -6.18 0.11 -5.19
C LYS A 65 -5.03 1.08 -4.88
N TRP A 66 -4.44 1.69 -5.92
CA TRP A 66 -3.37 2.67 -5.73
C TRP A 66 -3.85 4.00 -5.14
N LYS A 67 -5.09 4.43 -5.43
CA LYS A 67 -5.71 5.58 -4.72
C LYS A 67 -5.88 5.30 -3.23
N ILE A 68 -6.38 4.11 -2.88
CA ILE A 68 -6.50 3.65 -1.48
C ILE A 68 -5.13 3.68 -0.79
N ALA A 69 -4.13 3.07 -1.43
CA ALA A 69 -2.76 3.02 -0.93
C ALA A 69 -2.17 4.42 -0.68
N TYR A 70 -2.42 5.36 -1.60
CA TYR A 70 -1.95 6.73 -1.48
C TYR A 70 -2.59 7.48 -0.31
N VAL A 71 -3.92 7.36 -0.14
CA VAL A 71 -4.65 7.98 0.99
C VAL A 71 -4.14 7.46 2.34
N ILE A 72 -3.89 6.14 2.45
CA ILE A 72 -3.31 5.54 3.66
C ILE A 72 -1.92 6.13 3.94
N SER A 73 -1.09 6.21 2.89
CA SER A 73 0.29 6.68 3.01
C SER A 73 0.36 8.15 3.43
N GLU A 74 -0.52 9.00 2.89
CA GLU A 74 -0.66 10.40 3.31
C GLU A 74 -1.16 10.52 4.76
N ASN A 75 -2.15 9.70 5.14
CA ASN A 75 -2.72 9.73 6.50
C ASN A 75 -1.69 9.29 7.56
N LEU A 76 -0.91 8.25 7.27
CA LEU A 76 0.15 7.74 8.14
C LEU A 76 1.48 8.52 8.02
N LYS A 77 1.56 9.50 7.10
CA LYS A 77 2.75 10.34 6.88
C LYS A 77 4.02 9.52 6.59
N CYS A 78 3.87 8.42 5.83
CA CYS A 78 5.00 7.60 5.41
C CYS A 78 5.61 8.18 4.13
N GLU A 79 6.70 8.95 4.24
CA GLU A 79 7.32 9.63 3.10
C GLU A 79 7.71 8.66 1.97
N PHE A 80 8.31 7.52 2.31
CA PHE A 80 8.62 6.47 1.34
C PHE A 80 7.37 5.97 0.63
N CYS A 81 6.32 5.63 1.40
CA CYS A 81 5.09 5.07 0.84
C CYS A 81 4.34 6.10 -0.02
N VAL A 82 4.30 7.37 0.40
CA VAL A 82 3.74 8.47 -0.40
C VAL A 82 4.47 8.59 -1.74
N SER A 83 5.80 8.60 -1.72
CA SER A 83 6.62 8.67 -2.94
C SER A 83 6.30 7.53 -3.92
N VAL A 84 6.25 6.29 -3.42
CA VAL A 84 5.96 5.11 -4.25
C VAL A 84 4.54 5.14 -4.81
N THR A 85 3.54 5.38 -3.96
CA THR A 85 2.12 5.36 -4.38
C THR A 85 1.81 6.51 -5.34
N MET A 86 2.36 7.70 -5.12
CA MET A 86 2.27 8.84 -6.03
C MET A 86 2.91 8.51 -7.39
N SER A 87 4.12 7.91 -7.39
CA SER A 87 4.79 7.49 -8.62
C SER A 87 3.96 6.48 -9.41
N MET A 88 3.33 5.51 -8.74
CA MET A 88 2.46 4.54 -9.39
C MET A 88 1.20 5.18 -9.97
N LEU A 89 0.56 6.09 -9.25
CA LEU A 89 -0.60 6.83 -9.76
C LEU A 89 -0.24 7.67 -10.99
N LYS A 90 0.92 8.35 -10.98
CA LYS A 90 1.43 9.11 -12.14
C LYS A 90 1.69 8.20 -13.34
N LYS A 91 2.28 7.02 -13.16
CA LYS A 91 2.45 6.02 -14.22
C LYS A 91 1.13 5.55 -14.82
N LEU A 92 0.07 5.55 -14.01
CA LEU A 92 -1.30 5.22 -14.43
C LEU A 92 -2.08 6.43 -14.98
N GLY A 93 -1.42 7.58 -15.15
CA GLY A 93 -2.01 8.76 -15.79
C GLY A 93 -2.57 9.82 -14.85
N ALA A 94 -2.34 9.73 -13.53
CA ALA A 94 -2.81 10.76 -12.62
C ALA A 94 -2.04 12.08 -12.80
N SER A 95 -2.80 13.18 -12.95
CA SER A 95 -2.25 14.54 -12.90
C SER A 95 -1.99 14.98 -11.45
N ASP A 96 -1.19 16.04 -11.29
CA ASP A 96 -0.95 16.62 -9.96
C ASP A 96 -2.25 17.17 -9.34
N ASP A 97 -3.16 17.71 -10.14
CA ASP A 97 -4.49 18.12 -9.66
C ASP A 97 -5.31 16.94 -9.15
N LEU A 98 -5.30 15.81 -9.86
CA LEU A 98 -5.98 14.61 -9.40
C LEU A 98 -5.37 14.06 -8.12
N LEU A 99 -4.05 14.04 -7.98
CA LEU A 99 -3.36 13.65 -6.74
C LEU A 99 -3.77 14.55 -5.57
N SER A 100 -3.86 15.87 -5.80
CA SER A 100 -4.36 16.82 -4.79
C SER A 100 -5.81 16.54 -4.40
N ASN A 101 -6.67 16.20 -5.37
CA ASN A 101 -8.08 15.85 -5.14
C ASN A 101 -8.21 14.54 -4.36
N ILE A 102 -7.42 13.50 -4.69
CA ILE A 102 -7.39 12.23 -3.96
C ILE A 102 -6.97 12.46 -2.50
N LYS A 103 -5.90 13.21 -2.27
CA LYS A 103 -5.40 13.53 -0.93
C LYS A 103 -6.45 14.24 -0.07
N LYS A 104 -7.23 15.14 -0.65
CA LYS A 104 -8.29 15.90 0.03
C LYS A 104 -9.65 15.21 0.00
N ILE A 105 -9.79 14.10 -0.72
CA ILE A 105 -11.04 13.38 -0.98
C ILE A 105 -12.12 14.34 -1.52
N GLN A 106 -11.77 15.14 -2.53
CA GLN A 106 -12.66 16.13 -3.15
C GLN A 106 -12.63 16.01 -4.68
N ASN A 107 -13.70 16.49 -5.34
CA ASN A 107 -13.82 16.47 -6.81
C ASN A 107 -13.58 15.08 -7.43
N LEU A 108 -14.05 14.04 -6.74
CA LEU A 108 -13.99 12.63 -7.15
C LEU A 108 -15.41 12.10 -7.34
N PRO A 109 -15.60 11.01 -8.10
CA PRO A 109 -16.88 10.29 -8.14
C PRO A 109 -17.36 9.92 -6.73
N GLU A 110 -18.66 9.95 -6.49
CA GLU A 110 -19.23 9.79 -5.14
C GLU A 110 -18.89 8.43 -4.52
N ASN A 111 -18.94 7.35 -5.30
CA ASN A 111 -18.56 6.02 -4.86
C ASN A 111 -17.08 5.95 -4.42
N GLU A 112 -16.18 6.63 -5.14
CA GLU A 112 -14.77 6.69 -4.75
C GLU A 112 -14.57 7.49 -3.45
N LYS A 113 -15.28 8.61 -3.27
CA LYS A 113 -15.22 9.39 -2.03
C LYS A 113 -15.59 8.54 -0.83
N ILE A 114 -16.73 7.83 -0.90
CA ILE A 114 -17.20 6.97 0.19
C ILE A 114 -16.15 5.92 0.55
N ILE A 115 -15.51 5.30 -0.46
CA ILE A 115 -14.44 4.32 -0.25
C ILE A 115 -13.22 4.99 0.43
N LEU A 116 -12.79 6.14 -0.06
CA LEU A 116 -11.59 6.80 0.47
C LEU A 116 -11.81 7.42 1.86
N GLU A 117 -13.04 7.84 2.18
CA GLU A 117 -13.43 8.23 3.55
C GLU A 117 -13.38 7.03 4.49
N LEU A 118 -13.94 5.88 4.10
CA LEU A 118 -13.80 4.62 4.83
C LEU A 118 -12.33 4.26 5.09
N VAL A 119 -11.49 4.35 4.06
CA VAL A 119 -10.04 4.09 4.16
C VAL A 119 -9.40 4.96 5.23
N LYS A 120 -9.73 6.26 5.23
CA LYS A 120 -9.19 7.22 6.20
C LYS A 120 -9.64 6.90 7.62
N ASP A 121 -10.92 6.60 7.82
CA ASP A 121 -11.48 6.26 9.13
C ASP A 121 -10.83 4.98 9.70
N ILE A 122 -10.79 3.89 8.93
CA ILE A 122 -10.14 2.63 9.36
C ILE A 122 -8.64 2.84 9.65
N THR A 123 -7.96 3.65 8.85
CA THR A 123 -6.52 3.91 9.04
C THR A 123 -6.26 4.69 10.31
N SER A 124 -7.11 5.68 10.64
CA SER A 124 -6.96 6.52 11.82
C SER A 124 -7.36 5.81 13.11
N ASP A 125 -8.52 5.15 13.11
CA ASP A 125 -9.16 4.66 14.31
C ASP A 125 -8.96 3.14 14.53
N GLY A 126 -8.51 2.43 13.49
CA GLY A 126 -8.28 0.98 13.53
C GLY A 126 -9.56 0.15 13.38
N TYR A 127 -10.72 0.78 13.40
CA TYR A 127 -12.03 0.15 13.23
C TYR A 127 -13.02 1.13 12.56
N LEU A 128 -14.16 0.63 12.12
CA LEU A 128 -15.20 1.44 11.52
C LEU A 128 -16.34 1.68 12.53
N ASP A 129 -16.46 2.91 12.99
CA ASP A 129 -17.53 3.35 13.89
C ASP A 129 -18.72 4.00 13.15
N LYS A 130 -18.89 3.67 11.87
CA LYS A 130 -19.92 4.26 11.00
C LYS A 130 -20.61 3.18 10.19
N PRO A 131 -21.55 2.42 10.78
CA PRO A 131 -22.23 1.32 10.08
C PRO A 131 -23.01 1.79 8.83
N GLU A 132 -23.40 3.06 8.78
CA GLU A 132 -24.05 3.67 7.62
C GLU A 132 -23.15 3.70 6.37
N ILE A 133 -21.83 3.82 6.52
CA ILE A 133 -20.88 3.76 5.40
C ILE A 133 -20.86 2.35 4.82
N LEU A 134 -20.77 1.31 5.66
CA LEU A 134 -20.87 -0.07 5.20
C LEU A 134 -22.19 -0.36 4.48
N ASN A 135 -23.29 0.18 4.99
CA ASN A 135 -24.61 -0.01 4.36
C ASN A 135 -24.72 0.69 3.00
N LYS A 136 -24.03 1.81 2.80
CA LYS A 136 -23.93 2.47 1.49
C LYS A 136 -23.08 1.63 0.54
N LEU A 137 -21.90 1.18 0.99
CA LEU A 137 -21.00 0.38 0.16
C LEU A 137 -21.61 -0.95 -0.28
N LYS A 138 -22.36 -1.63 0.61
CA LYS A 138 -23.09 -2.87 0.27
C LYS A 138 -24.11 -2.73 -0.85
N LYS A 139 -24.54 -1.51 -1.18
CA LYS A 139 -25.46 -1.26 -2.30
C LYS A 139 -24.73 -1.15 -3.64
N GLU A 140 -23.46 -0.83 -3.62
CA GLU A 140 -22.68 -0.52 -4.83
C GLU A 140 -21.55 -1.52 -5.10
N LEU A 141 -21.10 -2.25 -4.06
CA LEU A 141 -19.98 -3.19 -4.14
C LEU A 141 -20.43 -4.61 -3.81
N THR A 142 -19.84 -5.57 -4.50
CA THR A 142 -19.95 -6.98 -4.12
C THR A 142 -19.19 -7.25 -2.82
N GLU A 143 -19.52 -8.35 -2.14
CA GLU A 143 -18.77 -8.78 -0.94
C GLU A 143 -17.30 -9.06 -1.25
N ALA A 144 -17.00 -9.60 -2.44
CA ALA A 144 -15.65 -9.84 -2.91
C ALA A 144 -14.85 -8.53 -3.06
N GLN A 145 -15.47 -7.50 -3.68
CA GLN A 145 -14.84 -6.16 -3.77
C GLN A 145 -14.61 -5.54 -2.39
N MET A 146 -15.55 -5.69 -1.47
CA MET A 146 -15.40 -5.18 -0.10
C MET A 146 -14.24 -5.87 0.63
N VAL A 147 -14.12 -7.19 0.53
CA VAL A 147 -13.01 -7.97 1.11
C VAL A 147 -11.68 -7.52 0.51
N GLU A 148 -11.62 -7.33 -0.80
CA GLU A 148 -10.41 -6.90 -1.48
C GLU A 148 -9.99 -5.48 -1.06
N ILE A 149 -10.93 -4.52 -0.97
CA ILE A 149 -10.67 -3.15 -0.48
C ILE A 149 -10.10 -3.18 0.94
N VAL A 150 -10.71 -3.94 1.85
CA VAL A 150 -10.24 -4.05 3.23
C VAL A 150 -8.87 -4.74 3.30
N SER A 151 -8.60 -5.70 2.40
CA SER A 151 -7.27 -6.33 2.28
C SER A 151 -6.21 -5.32 1.84
N VAL A 152 -6.50 -4.43 0.87
CA VAL A 152 -5.61 -3.32 0.49
C VAL A 152 -5.35 -2.39 1.67
N ILE A 153 -6.40 -2.05 2.44
CA ILE A 153 -6.26 -1.21 3.64
C ILE A 153 -5.31 -1.88 4.64
N GLY A 154 -5.52 -3.14 4.98
CA GLY A 154 -4.68 -3.89 5.91
C GLY A 154 -3.22 -3.97 5.47
N LEU A 155 -3.00 -4.28 4.19
CA LEU A 155 -1.67 -4.39 3.59
C LEU A 155 -0.89 -3.06 3.71
N PHE A 156 -1.50 -1.94 3.31
CA PHE A 156 -0.84 -0.65 3.37
C PHE A 156 -0.73 -0.09 4.79
N ASN A 157 -1.65 -0.39 5.68
CA ASN A 157 -1.49 -0.11 7.11
C ASN A 157 -0.29 -0.85 7.71
N TYR A 158 -0.05 -2.12 7.32
CA TYR A 158 1.12 -2.88 7.75
C TYR A 158 2.42 -2.25 7.25
N ILE A 159 2.57 -2.10 5.92
CA ILE A 159 3.86 -1.67 5.35
C ILE A 159 4.19 -0.21 5.71
N ASN A 160 3.21 0.68 5.80
CA ASN A 160 3.44 2.06 6.22
C ASN A 160 3.95 2.15 7.66
N ARG A 161 3.36 1.39 8.59
CA ARG A 161 3.83 1.33 9.98
C ARG A 161 5.21 0.70 10.08
N PHE A 162 5.48 -0.36 9.30
CA PHE A 162 6.80 -0.96 9.21
C PHE A 162 7.84 0.07 8.76
N ASN A 163 7.59 0.77 7.65
CA ASN A 163 8.51 1.74 7.09
C ASN A 163 8.73 2.93 8.03
N ASN A 164 7.68 3.45 8.66
CA ASN A 164 7.79 4.52 9.64
C ASN A 164 8.58 4.10 10.88
N THR A 165 8.35 2.89 11.39
CA THR A 165 9.06 2.36 12.57
C THR A 165 10.55 2.24 12.33
N PHE A 166 10.95 1.78 11.14
CA PHE A 166 12.36 1.60 10.79
C PHE A 166 12.97 2.79 10.04
N VAL A 167 12.22 3.89 9.90
CA VAL A 167 12.69 5.14 9.26
C VAL A 167 13.20 4.88 7.83
N ILE A 168 12.40 4.13 7.05
CA ILE A 168 12.68 3.92 5.63
C ILE A 168 12.28 5.19 4.86
N LEU A 169 13.26 5.82 4.22
CA LEU A 169 13.08 7.08 3.49
C LEU A 169 13.11 6.86 1.97
N PRO A 170 12.46 7.74 1.19
CA PRO A 170 12.61 7.72 -0.26
C PRO A 170 14.06 8.01 -0.66
N VAL A 171 14.55 7.35 -1.73
CA VAL A 171 15.87 7.55 -2.32
C VAL A 171 15.80 8.60 -3.40
#